data_28f7023baadb543f88790b46f0b2a3a0
#
_entry.id   28f7023baadb543f88790b46f0b2a3a0
#
_cell.length_a   1.000
_cell.length_b   1.000
_cell.length_c   1.000
_cell.angle_alpha   90.00
_cell.angle_beta   90.00
_cell.angle_gamma   90.00
#
_symmetry.space_group_name_H-M   'P 1'
#
loop_
_entity.id
_entity.type
_entity.pdbx_description
1 polymer ?
#
loop_
_entity_poly.entity_id
_entity_poly.type
_entity_poly.pdbx_seq_one_letter_code
_entity_poly.pdbx_strand_id
1 'polypeptide(L)'
;RHDPGSDVISALLSADHAGGPLDDDEMLDICYLLFVAGLETTAGTIRVGLWHLAQHPEELALLAADPSLIPAATEEFLRALSPVQAMAR
;
A
#
# COMPACT_ATOMS: atom_id res chain seq x y z
N ARG A 1 -11.08 19.85 12.63
CA ARG A 1 -9.99 20.08 13.64
C ARG A 1 -10.47 19.98 15.09
N HIS A 2 -11.65 19.42 15.37
CA HIS A 2 -12.22 19.58 16.70
C HIS A 2 -11.96 18.44 17.69
N ASP A 3 -11.51 17.28 17.24
CA ASP A 3 -11.16 16.15 18.11
C ASP A 3 -10.26 15.16 17.36
N PRO A 4 -8.93 15.34 17.41
CA PRO A 4 -8.01 14.45 16.71
C PRO A 4 -8.05 13.04 17.33
N GLY A 5 -8.37 12.05 16.49
CA GLY A 5 -8.35 10.64 16.85
C GLY A 5 -6.96 10.00 16.67
N SER A 6 -6.93 8.69 16.46
CA SER A 6 -5.71 7.91 16.17
C SER A 6 -5.57 7.54 14.68
N ASP A 7 -6.25 8.26 13.80
CA ASP A 7 -6.21 8.05 12.36
C ASP A 7 -5.15 8.93 11.66
N VAL A 8 -4.91 8.65 10.36
CA VAL A 8 -3.91 9.36 9.57
C VAL A 8 -4.20 10.85 9.44
N ILE A 9 -5.46 11.24 9.31
CA ILE A 9 -5.85 12.65 9.19
C ILE A 9 -5.49 13.40 10.48
N SER A 10 -5.78 12.80 11.64
CA SER A 10 -5.42 13.36 12.94
C SER A 10 -3.90 13.48 13.12
N ALA A 11 -3.14 12.51 12.61
CA ALA A 11 -1.68 12.57 12.61
C ALA A 11 -1.16 13.72 11.74
N LEU A 12 -1.74 13.93 10.55
CA LEU A 12 -1.39 15.05 9.67
C LEU A 12 -1.72 16.41 10.29
N LEU A 13 -2.86 16.52 11.00
CA LEU A 13 -3.24 17.74 11.72
C LEU A 13 -2.25 18.15 12.81
N SER A 14 -1.48 17.17 13.31
CA SER A 14 -0.48 17.36 14.37
C SER A 14 0.96 17.35 13.85
N ALA A 15 1.16 17.15 12.55
CA ALA A 15 2.47 17.09 11.93
C ALA A 15 3.03 18.49 11.65
N ASP A 16 4.34 18.62 11.86
CA ASP A 16 5.11 19.82 11.50
C ASP A 16 6.02 19.50 10.30
N HIS A 17 6.12 20.43 9.38
CA HIS A 17 7.02 20.37 8.24
C HIS A 17 7.80 21.68 8.09
N ALA A 18 9.12 21.58 7.92
CA ALA A 18 10.02 22.68 7.52
C ALA A 18 9.86 24.03 8.27
N GLY A 19 9.32 23.99 9.49
CA GLY A 19 9.23 25.20 10.34
C GLY A 19 7.82 25.59 10.77
N GLY A 20 6.84 24.71 10.59
CA GLY A 20 5.47 24.95 11.07
C GLY A 20 4.52 23.81 10.79
N PRO A 21 3.29 23.93 11.27
CA PRO A 21 2.23 22.96 10.97
C PRO A 21 1.91 22.98 9.48
N LEU A 22 1.53 21.81 8.95
CA LEU A 22 1.05 21.67 7.57
C LEU A 22 -0.14 22.61 7.33
N ASP A 23 -0.12 23.30 6.19
CA ASP A 23 -1.28 24.07 5.75
C ASP A 23 -2.36 23.15 5.15
N ASP A 24 -3.53 23.72 4.84
CA ASP A 24 -4.67 22.94 4.37
C ASP A 24 -4.41 22.37 2.96
N ASP A 25 -3.65 23.05 2.11
CA ASP A 25 -3.32 22.58 0.75
C ASP A 25 -2.30 21.44 0.82
N GLU A 26 -1.24 21.57 1.63
CA GLU A 26 -0.28 20.49 1.89
C GLU A 26 -0.95 19.23 2.44
N MET A 27 -1.89 19.39 3.37
CA MET A 27 -2.66 18.28 3.91
C MET A 27 -3.54 17.60 2.86
N LEU A 28 -4.19 18.37 2.01
CA LEU A 28 -5.01 17.83 0.92
C LEU A 28 -4.15 17.08 -0.10
N ASP A 29 -2.98 17.61 -0.45
CA ASP A 29 -2.05 16.95 -1.36
C ASP A 29 -1.55 15.61 -0.82
N ILE A 30 -1.21 15.55 0.47
CA ILE A 30 -0.81 14.30 1.13
C ILE A 30 -1.97 13.30 1.16
N CYS A 31 -3.18 13.73 1.51
CA CYS A 31 -4.36 12.89 1.53
C CYS A 31 -4.66 12.34 0.12
N TYR A 32 -4.58 13.19 -0.90
CA TYR A 32 -4.78 12.80 -2.29
C TYR A 32 -3.74 11.75 -2.72
N LEU A 33 -2.46 11.99 -2.41
CA LEU A 33 -1.38 11.06 -2.71
C LEU A 33 -1.60 9.70 -2.04
N LEU A 34 -1.94 9.68 -0.75
CA LEU A 34 -2.23 8.44 -0.02
C LEU A 34 -3.41 7.68 -0.62
N PHE A 35 -4.45 8.41 -1.01
CA PHE A 35 -5.63 7.81 -1.64
C PHE A 35 -5.29 7.17 -2.99
N VAL A 36 -4.63 7.93 -3.88
CA VAL A 36 -4.27 7.44 -5.22
C VAL A 36 -3.24 6.30 -5.14
N ALA A 37 -2.20 6.46 -4.31
CA ALA A 37 -1.15 5.45 -4.18
C ALA A 37 -1.66 4.16 -3.54
N GLY A 38 -2.55 4.25 -2.56
CA GLY A 38 -3.02 3.09 -1.79
C GLY A 38 -4.12 2.27 -2.46
N LEU A 39 -4.95 2.89 -3.30
CA LEU A 39 -6.15 2.23 -3.82
C LEU A 39 -5.82 1.22 -4.93
N GLU A 40 -5.21 1.67 -6.00
CA GLU A 40 -4.99 0.88 -7.22
C GLU A 40 -3.80 -0.07 -7.10
N THR A 41 -2.70 0.36 -6.51
CA THR A 41 -1.48 -0.45 -6.46
C THR A 41 -1.64 -1.66 -5.54
N THR A 42 -2.14 -1.46 -4.34
CA THR A 42 -2.36 -2.53 -3.36
C THR A 42 -3.43 -3.51 -3.84
N ALA A 43 -4.58 -3.00 -4.28
CA ALA A 43 -5.66 -3.84 -4.80
C ALA A 43 -5.23 -4.60 -6.06
N GLY A 44 -4.46 -3.96 -6.94
CA GLY A 44 -3.89 -4.58 -8.14
C GLY A 44 -2.94 -5.73 -7.79
N THR A 45 -2.02 -5.51 -6.86
CA THR A 45 -1.07 -6.53 -6.40
C THR A 45 -1.80 -7.74 -5.80
N ILE A 46 -2.77 -7.50 -4.91
CA ILE A 46 -3.57 -8.58 -4.31
C ILE A 46 -4.31 -9.37 -5.39
N ARG A 47 -4.96 -8.67 -6.32
CA ARG A 47 -5.71 -9.32 -7.40
C ARG A 47 -4.82 -10.23 -8.27
N VAL A 48 -3.67 -9.72 -8.69
CA VAL A 48 -2.75 -10.48 -9.56
C VAL A 48 -2.10 -11.62 -8.79
N GLY A 49 -1.72 -11.42 -7.52
CA GLY A 49 -1.19 -12.49 -6.66
C GLY A 49 -2.21 -13.61 -6.44
N LEU A 50 -3.46 -13.28 -6.12
CA LEU A 50 -4.52 -14.28 -5.96
C LEU A 50 -4.85 -15.00 -7.26
N TRP A 51 -4.84 -14.29 -8.39
CA TRP A 51 -5.03 -14.90 -9.71
C TRP A 51 -3.90 -15.86 -10.05
N HIS A 52 -2.64 -15.53 -9.74
CA HIS A 52 -1.49 -16.42 -9.91
C HIS A 52 -1.63 -17.69 -9.05
N LEU A 53 -1.92 -17.53 -7.76
CA LEU A 53 -2.08 -18.66 -6.84
C LEU A 53 -3.26 -19.57 -7.23
N ALA A 54 -4.32 -19.02 -7.81
CA ALA A 54 -5.43 -19.81 -8.31
C ALA A 54 -5.04 -20.71 -9.49
N GLN A 55 -4.01 -20.36 -10.25
CA GLN A 55 -3.48 -21.15 -11.35
C GLN A 55 -2.32 -22.09 -10.94
N HIS A 56 -1.75 -21.88 -9.75
CA HIS A 56 -0.63 -22.65 -9.19
C HIS A 56 -1.02 -23.21 -7.82
N PRO A 57 -1.91 -24.22 -7.78
CA PRO A 57 -2.40 -24.78 -6.52
C PRO A 57 -1.31 -25.39 -5.64
N GLU A 58 -0.20 -25.82 -6.24
CA GLU A 58 0.98 -26.32 -5.51
C GLU A 58 1.66 -25.20 -4.71
N GLU A 59 1.76 -23.99 -5.25
CA GLU A 59 2.32 -22.84 -4.54
C GLU A 59 1.38 -22.38 -3.42
N LEU A 60 0.09 -22.35 -3.69
CA LEU A 60 -0.93 -22.05 -2.67
C LEU A 60 -0.87 -23.05 -1.51
N ALA A 61 -0.75 -24.36 -1.80
CA ALA A 61 -0.61 -25.40 -0.79
C ALA A 61 0.66 -25.23 0.04
N LEU A 62 1.78 -24.86 -0.59
CA LEU A 62 3.05 -24.59 0.09
C LEU A 62 2.91 -23.42 1.07
N LEU A 63 2.35 -22.31 0.63
CA LEU A 63 2.14 -21.12 1.48
C LEU A 63 1.14 -21.39 2.62
N ALA A 64 0.13 -22.23 2.38
CA ALA A 64 -0.82 -22.63 3.41
C ALA A 64 -0.18 -23.57 4.46
N ALA A 65 0.76 -24.43 4.03
CA ALA A 65 1.47 -25.35 4.92
C ALA A 65 2.54 -24.63 5.76
N ASP A 66 3.18 -23.62 5.20
CA ASP A 66 4.20 -22.82 5.89
C ASP A 66 3.98 -21.31 5.69
N PRO A 67 3.18 -20.66 6.56
CA PRO A 67 2.93 -19.23 6.51
C PRO A 67 4.18 -18.34 6.66
N SER A 68 5.30 -18.88 7.15
CA SER A 68 6.55 -18.12 7.25
C SER A 68 7.14 -17.74 5.88
N LEU A 69 6.70 -18.39 4.81
CA LEU A 69 7.08 -18.10 3.43
C LEU A 69 6.34 -16.90 2.84
N ILE A 70 5.22 -16.46 3.45
CA ILE A 70 4.38 -15.38 2.90
C ILE A 70 5.15 -14.08 2.66
N PRO A 71 6.02 -13.59 3.56
CA PRO A 71 6.80 -12.38 3.28
C PRO A 71 7.67 -12.49 2.02
N ALA A 72 8.38 -13.59 1.86
CA ALA A 72 9.24 -13.82 0.69
C ALA A 72 8.41 -13.98 -0.61
N ALA A 73 7.28 -14.66 -0.54
CA ALA A 73 6.35 -14.78 -1.67
C ALA A 73 5.75 -13.43 -2.06
N THR A 74 5.43 -12.57 -1.08
CA THR A 74 4.93 -11.21 -1.33
C THR A 74 5.96 -10.38 -2.08
N GLU A 75 7.23 -10.40 -1.68
CA GLU A 75 8.31 -9.70 -2.38
C GLU A 75 8.48 -10.22 -3.81
N GLU A 76 8.38 -11.52 -4.03
CA GLU A 76 8.48 -12.11 -5.35
C GLU A 76 7.27 -11.73 -6.24
N PHE A 77 6.07 -11.68 -5.70
CA PHE A 77 4.89 -11.18 -6.43
C PHE A 77 5.04 -9.71 -6.81
N LEU A 78 5.54 -8.88 -5.91
CA LEU A 78 5.83 -7.46 -6.20
C LEU A 78 6.87 -7.32 -7.31
N ARG A 79 7.92 -8.15 -7.28
CA ARG A 79 8.97 -8.15 -8.28
C ARG A 79 8.48 -8.62 -9.66
N ALA A 80 7.77 -9.75 -9.71
CA ALA A 80 7.42 -10.43 -10.96
C ALA A 80 6.11 -9.94 -11.57
N LEU A 81 5.16 -9.54 -10.73
CA LEU A 81 3.77 -9.24 -11.10
C LEU A 81 3.38 -7.80 -10.76
N SER A 82 4.35 -6.89 -10.72
CA SER A 82 4.12 -5.50 -10.34
C SER A 82 2.94 -4.88 -11.12
N PRO A 83 1.94 -4.30 -10.45
CA PRO A 83 0.85 -3.57 -11.10
C PRO A 83 1.33 -2.28 -11.75
N VAL A 84 2.47 -1.74 -11.31
CA VAL A 84 3.10 -0.54 -11.86
C VAL A 84 4.31 -0.94 -12.68
N GLN A 85 4.16 -0.98 -14.00
CA GLN A 85 5.22 -1.41 -14.92
C GLN A 85 6.18 -0.29 -15.30
N ALA A 86 5.75 0.98 -15.25
CA ALA A 86 6.57 2.14 -15.54
C ALA A 86 6.07 3.38 -14.81
N MET A 87 7.00 4.19 -14.32
CA MET A 87 6.74 5.54 -13.83
C MET A 87 7.61 6.52 -14.63
N ALA A 88 6.97 7.53 -15.24
CA ALA A 88 7.69 8.65 -15.85
C ALA A 88 8.09 9.66 -14.76
N ARG A 89 9.31 10.21 -14.86
CA ARG A 89 9.79 11.35 -14.07
C ARG A 89 9.65 12.61 -14.87
#